data_187324b8d7b5e76c1b33ffcef878fb78
#
_entry.id   187324b8d7b5e76c1b33ffcef878fb78
#
_cell.length_a   1.000
_cell.length_b   1.000
_cell.length_c   1.000
_cell.angle_alpha   90.00
_cell.angle_beta   90.00
_cell.angle_gamma   90.00
#
_symmetry.space_group_name_H-M   'P 1'
#
loop_
_entity.id
_entity.type
_entity.pdbx_description
1 polymer ?
#
loop_
_entity_poly.entity_id
_entity_poly.type
_entity_poly.pdbx_seq_one_letter_code
_entity_poly.pdbx_strand_id
1 'polypeptide(L)'
;MPSTDRHTRLFEGVDGITVLLYVLIVLAGWLSITSASYDNSTADGNFFSLSHFYMKQAVWVSIAWITAIVVLLLDERFYHMLAYPAYIGGLVLLIAALLFGREVNGAKAWFEFGSIRMQPVEFAKIATALALARVMSDYSFSINRPSDLMKVAFVICLPLGIIILQNDTGSGIVLCSFLFVLYREGLNKWLCVPVLLIAALFIISFLLTPITLLILSI
;
A
#
# COMPACT_ATOMS: atom_id res chain seq x y z
N MET A 1 -7.59 -11.75 -41.24
CA MET A 1 -6.33 -11.48 -40.52
C MET A 1 -6.13 -9.99 -40.49
N PRO A 2 -6.14 -9.38 -39.34
CA PRO A 2 -5.36 -8.16 -39.13
C PRO A 2 -4.52 -8.28 -37.85
N SER A 3 -3.22 -8.37 -38.05
CA SER A 3 -2.18 -8.25 -37.07
C SER A 3 -1.75 -6.79 -36.96
N THR A 4 -2.66 -5.90 -36.65
CA THR A 4 -2.32 -4.48 -36.53
C THR A 4 -2.77 -3.97 -35.17
N ASP A 5 -1.84 -3.30 -34.50
CA ASP A 5 -2.02 -2.33 -33.42
C ASP A 5 -2.18 -2.85 -31.99
N ARG A 6 -1.26 -3.73 -31.55
CA ARG A 6 -1.06 -3.90 -30.09
C ARG A 6 -0.35 -2.69 -29.43
N HIS A 7 0.47 -1.98 -30.18
CA HIS A 7 1.27 -0.87 -29.63
C HIS A 7 0.51 0.44 -29.46
N THR A 8 -0.57 0.67 -30.20
CA THR A 8 -1.39 1.89 -30.07
C THR A 8 -2.32 1.86 -28.86
N ARG A 9 -2.64 0.68 -28.31
CA ARG A 9 -3.57 0.54 -27.18
C ARG A 9 -2.95 0.76 -25.80
N LEU A 10 -1.62 0.76 -25.69
CA LEU A 10 -0.94 0.88 -24.39
C LEU A 10 -1.14 2.26 -23.74
N PHE A 11 -1.40 3.30 -24.53
CA PHE A 11 -1.61 4.66 -24.03
C PHE A 11 -3.06 5.16 -24.19
N GLU A 12 -3.90 4.44 -24.91
CA GLU A 12 -5.34 4.82 -25.10
C GLU A 12 -6.14 4.78 -23.79
N GLY A 13 -5.69 4.02 -22.78
CA GLY A 13 -6.33 3.95 -21.46
C GLY A 13 -5.71 4.87 -20.40
N VAL A 14 -4.66 5.61 -20.72
CA VAL A 14 -3.95 6.45 -19.74
C VAL A 14 -4.43 7.90 -19.88
N ASP A 15 -5.08 8.41 -18.83
CA ASP A 15 -5.50 9.81 -18.79
C ASP A 15 -4.28 10.72 -18.57
N GLY A 16 -3.97 11.53 -19.59
CA GLY A 16 -2.85 12.47 -19.57
C GLY A 16 -2.94 13.52 -18.46
N ILE A 17 -4.16 13.92 -18.08
CA ILE A 17 -4.37 14.89 -16.98
C ILE A 17 -3.98 14.24 -15.66
N THR A 18 -4.39 13.01 -15.42
CA THR A 18 -4.03 12.26 -14.21
C THR A 18 -2.52 12.06 -14.11
N VAL A 19 -1.84 11.72 -15.21
CA VAL A 19 -0.38 11.59 -15.25
C VAL A 19 0.29 12.93 -14.96
N LEU A 20 -0.19 14.02 -15.56
CA LEU A 20 0.35 15.37 -15.32
C LEU A 20 0.22 15.77 -13.85
N LEU A 21 -0.95 15.55 -13.25
CA LEU A 21 -1.18 15.83 -11.83
C LEU A 21 -0.27 15.01 -10.93
N TYR A 22 -0.10 13.72 -11.25
CA TYR A 22 0.83 12.86 -10.52
C TYR A 22 2.27 13.38 -10.58
N VAL A 23 2.76 13.75 -11.77
CA VAL A 23 4.10 14.32 -11.95
C VAL A 23 4.26 15.60 -11.12
N LEU A 24 3.28 16.50 -11.18
CA LEU A 24 3.33 17.76 -10.42
C LEU A 24 3.38 17.53 -8.91
N ILE A 25 2.59 16.59 -8.38
CA ILE A 25 2.59 16.25 -6.95
C ILE A 25 3.94 15.65 -6.53
N VAL A 26 4.50 14.74 -7.34
CA VAL A 26 5.81 14.12 -7.07
C VAL A 26 6.92 15.18 -7.08
N LEU A 27 6.91 16.08 -8.06
CA LEU A 27 7.89 17.18 -8.14
C LEU A 27 7.74 18.15 -6.96
N ALA A 28 6.53 18.53 -6.58
CA ALA A 28 6.28 19.38 -5.41
C ALA A 28 6.78 18.72 -4.12
N GLY A 29 6.54 17.41 -3.95
CA GLY A 29 7.07 16.63 -2.82
C GLY A 29 8.60 16.59 -2.80
N TRP A 30 9.22 16.36 -3.94
CA TRP A 30 10.68 16.36 -4.05
C TRP A 30 11.29 17.73 -3.75
N LEU A 31 10.73 18.83 -4.27
CA LEU A 31 11.14 20.19 -3.97
C LEU A 31 10.98 20.51 -2.48
N SER A 32 9.90 20.08 -1.86
CA SER A 32 9.67 20.25 -0.41
C SER A 32 10.75 19.56 0.42
N ILE A 33 11.11 18.32 0.09
CA ILE A 33 12.18 17.57 0.77
C ILE A 33 13.54 18.27 0.53
N THR A 34 13.81 18.72 -0.68
CA THR A 34 15.04 19.43 -1.02
C THR A 34 15.15 20.71 -0.19
N SER A 35 14.08 21.50 -0.10
CA SER A 35 14.05 22.73 0.67
C SER A 35 14.24 22.47 2.18
N ALA A 36 13.58 21.46 2.72
CA ALA A 36 13.66 21.11 4.14
C ALA A 36 15.02 20.52 4.53
N SER A 37 15.73 19.89 3.59
CA SER A 37 17.05 19.25 3.80
C SER A 37 18.23 20.17 3.42
N TYR A 38 17.93 21.37 2.94
CA TYR A 38 18.98 22.31 2.53
C TYR A 38 19.58 22.97 3.78
N ASP A 39 20.83 22.64 4.07
CA ASP A 39 21.62 23.28 5.12
C ASP A 39 22.78 24.04 4.48
N ASN A 40 23.05 25.27 4.95
CA ASN A 40 24.14 26.11 4.44
C ASN A 40 25.53 25.46 4.62
N SER A 41 25.66 24.45 5.49
CA SER A 41 26.87 23.65 5.64
C SER A 41 27.15 22.72 4.46
N THR A 42 26.17 22.46 3.57
CA THR A 42 26.32 21.66 2.36
C THR A 42 26.82 22.45 1.15
N ALA A 43 27.20 23.72 1.35
CA ALA A 43 27.82 24.58 0.30
C ALA A 43 29.18 24.05 -0.21
N ASP A 44 29.72 23.01 0.41
CA ASP A 44 30.97 22.35 -0.02
C ASP A 44 30.72 21.32 -1.14
N GLY A 45 30.18 21.79 -2.25
CA GLY A 45 30.55 21.30 -3.58
C GLY A 45 29.91 20.04 -4.13
N ASN A 46 29.31 19.14 -3.37
CA ASN A 46 28.78 17.87 -3.86
C ASN A 46 27.24 17.76 -3.77
N PHE A 47 26.54 18.60 -4.56
CA PHE A 47 25.07 18.54 -4.68
C PHE A 47 24.53 17.14 -5.06
N PHE A 48 25.29 16.35 -5.83
CA PHE A 48 24.91 15.00 -6.28
C PHE A 48 25.31 13.88 -5.32
N SER A 49 25.69 14.16 -4.07
CA SER A 49 26.03 13.10 -3.12
C SER A 49 24.80 12.34 -2.65
N LEU A 50 24.84 10.99 -2.72
CA LEU A 50 23.82 10.10 -2.20
C LEU A 50 23.67 10.14 -0.67
N SER A 51 24.52 10.90 0.04
CA SER A 51 24.35 11.17 1.46
C SER A 51 23.15 12.06 1.76
N HIS A 52 22.75 12.92 0.80
CA HIS A 52 21.62 13.84 0.95
C HIS A 52 20.26 13.15 0.77
N PHE A 53 19.28 13.54 1.58
CA PHE A 53 17.92 12.98 1.55
C PHE A 53 17.23 13.21 0.19
N TYR A 54 17.40 14.38 -0.43
CA TYR A 54 16.80 14.70 -1.73
C TYR A 54 17.35 13.84 -2.86
N MET A 55 18.65 13.45 -2.82
CA MET A 55 19.22 12.55 -3.82
C MET A 55 18.71 11.11 -3.65
N LYS A 56 18.61 10.62 -2.41
CA LYS A 56 17.96 9.34 -2.13
C LYS A 56 16.52 9.33 -2.65
N GLN A 57 15.77 10.42 -2.42
CA GLN A 57 14.41 10.55 -2.90
C GLN A 57 14.35 10.54 -4.45
N ALA A 58 15.26 11.24 -5.13
CA ALA A 58 15.32 11.24 -6.60
C ALA A 58 15.56 9.82 -7.16
N VAL A 59 16.42 9.03 -6.52
CA VAL A 59 16.64 7.62 -6.90
C VAL A 59 15.37 6.80 -6.71
N TRP A 60 14.68 6.93 -5.58
CA TRP A 60 13.43 6.21 -5.33
C TRP A 60 12.32 6.61 -6.30
N VAL A 61 12.20 7.89 -6.63
CA VAL A 61 11.26 8.40 -7.65
C VAL A 61 11.58 7.78 -9.01
N SER A 62 12.85 7.69 -9.39
CA SER A 62 13.26 7.07 -10.66
C SER A 62 12.89 5.58 -10.71
N ILE A 63 13.15 4.85 -9.63
CA ILE A 63 12.76 3.43 -9.52
C ILE A 63 11.23 3.28 -9.60
N ALA A 64 10.47 4.16 -8.92
CA ALA A 64 9.01 4.15 -8.96
C ALA A 64 8.47 4.36 -10.38
N TRP A 65 9.05 5.29 -11.15
CA TRP A 65 8.68 5.51 -12.55
C TRP A 65 8.95 4.30 -13.44
N ILE A 66 10.14 3.68 -13.30
CA ILE A 66 10.47 2.46 -14.04
C ILE A 66 9.47 1.35 -13.68
N THR A 67 9.18 1.18 -12.39
CA THR A 67 8.21 0.19 -11.92
C THR A 67 6.81 0.46 -12.48
N ALA A 68 6.37 1.72 -12.50
CA ALA A 68 5.06 2.10 -13.07
C ALA A 68 4.97 1.74 -14.56
N ILE A 69 6.02 2.03 -15.33
CA ILE A 69 6.07 1.66 -16.75
C ILE A 69 6.01 0.14 -16.92
N VAL A 70 6.81 -0.61 -16.15
CA VAL A 70 6.79 -2.09 -16.21
C VAL A 70 5.39 -2.62 -15.89
N VAL A 71 4.74 -2.11 -14.84
CA VAL A 71 3.38 -2.51 -14.45
C VAL A 71 2.37 -2.24 -15.57
N LEU A 72 2.46 -1.09 -16.24
CA LEU A 72 1.58 -0.74 -17.37
C LEU A 72 1.78 -1.63 -18.61
N LEU A 73 2.99 -2.18 -18.78
CA LEU A 73 3.32 -3.06 -19.92
C LEU A 73 2.91 -4.52 -19.71
N LEU A 74 2.59 -4.92 -18.48
CA LEU A 74 2.21 -6.29 -18.16
C LEU A 74 0.77 -6.58 -18.57
N ASP A 75 0.56 -7.73 -19.20
CA ASP A 75 -0.77 -8.19 -19.61
C ASP A 75 -1.64 -8.58 -18.40
N GLU A 76 -2.95 -8.43 -18.53
CA GLU A 76 -3.95 -8.84 -17.53
C GLU A 76 -3.76 -10.30 -17.09
N ARG A 77 -3.41 -11.20 -18.01
CA ARG A 77 -3.16 -12.60 -17.73
C ARG A 77 -2.05 -12.83 -16.71
N PHE A 78 -1.02 -11.97 -16.76
CA PHE A 78 0.09 -12.03 -15.79
C PHE A 78 -0.41 -11.75 -14.38
N TYR A 79 -1.24 -10.73 -14.20
CA TYR A 79 -1.81 -10.41 -12.89
C TYR A 79 -2.70 -11.52 -12.37
N HIS A 80 -3.50 -12.13 -13.24
CA HIS A 80 -4.32 -13.28 -12.89
C HIS A 80 -3.50 -14.47 -12.40
N MET A 81 -2.37 -14.76 -13.05
CA MET A 81 -1.48 -15.87 -12.66
C MET A 81 -0.71 -15.55 -11.36
N LEU A 82 -0.31 -14.29 -11.20
CA LEU A 82 0.50 -13.85 -10.05
C LEU A 82 -0.32 -13.69 -8.77
N ALA A 83 -1.63 -13.48 -8.84
CA ALA A 83 -2.47 -13.10 -7.71
C ALA A 83 -2.33 -14.01 -6.49
N TYR A 84 -2.53 -15.33 -6.65
CA TYR A 84 -2.41 -16.27 -5.53
C TYR A 84 -0.97 -16.51 -5.07
N PRO A 85 0.03 -16.73 -5.96
CA PRO A 85 1.43 -16.82 -5.55
C PRO A 85 1.91 -15.57 -4.81
N ALA A 86 1.56 -14.37 -5.29
CA ALA A 86 1.91 -13.13 -4.62
C ALA A 86 1.25 -13.03 -3.23
N TYR A 87 -0.02 -13.43 -3.11
CA TYR A 87 -0.73 -13.44 -1.85
C TYR A 87 -0.09 -14.37 -0.82
N ILE A 88 0.23 -15.60 -1.22
CA ILE A 88 0.92 -16.56 -0.35
C ILE A 88 2.31 -16.02 0.04
N GLY A 89 3.07 -15.49 -0.93
CA GLY A 89 4.36 -14.87 -0.68
C GLY A 89 4.26 -13.69 0.29
N GLY A 90 3.23 -12.83 0.14
CA GLY A 90 2.94 -11.73 1.06
C GLY A 90 2.66 -12.19 2.48
N LEU A 91 1.86 -13.26 2.65
CA LEU A 91 1.59 -13.86 3.96
C LEU A 91 2.85 -14.44 4.59
N VAL A 92 3.66 -15.15 3.82
CA VAL A 92 4.95 -15.70 4.30
C VAL A 92 5.87 -14.56 4.75
N LEU A 93 5.96 -13.47 3.99
CA LEU A 93 6.75 -12.30 4.37
C LEU A 93 6.22 -11.63 5.64
N LEU A 94 4.88 -11.53 5.83
CA LEU A 94 4.29 -11.02 7.06
C LEU A 94 4.62 -11.90 8.25
N ILE A 95 4.48 -13.22 8.13
CA ILE A 95 4.82 -14.16 9.19
C ILE A 95 6.32 -14.09 9.51
N ALA A 96 7.17 -14.02 8.48
CA ALA A 96 8.61 -13.88 8.67
C ALA A 96 8.97 -12.57 9.40
N ALA A 97 8.28 -11.47 9.11
CA ALA A 97 8.47 -10.21 9.83
C ALA A 97 8.00 -10.29 11.28
N LEU A 98 6.89 -10.99 11.55
CA LEU A 98 6.42 -11.22 12.91
C LEU A 98 7.45 -12.01 13.77
N LEU A 99 8.12 -13.00 13.16
CA LEU A 99 9.08 -13.86 13.86
C LEU A 99 10.46 -13.21 13.95
N PHE A 100 10.98 -12.68 12.86
CA PHE A 100 12.36 -12.24 12.68
C PHE A 100 12.51 -10.73 12.48
N GLY A 101 11.40 -9.99 12.36
CA GLY A 101 11.42 -8.56 12.11
C GLY A 101 11.97 -7.76 13.27
N ARG A 102 12.49 -6.59 12.95
CA ARG A 102 12.93 -5.60 13.94
C ARG A 102 11.75 -4.75 14.38
N GLU A 103 11.74 -4.44 15.66
CA GLU A 103 10.73 -3.54 16.23
C GLU A 103 11.13 -2.08 15.98
N VAL A 104 10.21 -1.33 15.36
CA VAL A 104 10.36 0.11 15.13
C VAL A 104 9.06 0.79 15.57
N ASN A 105 9.16 1.74 16.48
CA ASN A 105 8.01 2.45 17.05
C ASN A 105 6.92 1.53 17.65
N GLY A 106 7.33 0.41 18.26
CA GLY A 106 6.42 -0.55 18.89
C GLY A 106 5.81 -1.58 17.93
N ALA A 107 6.09 -1.50 16.61
CA ALA A 107 5.64 -2.47 15.63
C ALA A 107 6.78 -3.38 15.16
N LYS A 108 6.61 -4.71 15.29
CA LYS A 108 7.56 -5.72 14.83
C LYS A 108 7.27 -6.09 13.37
N ALA A 109 7.55 -5.17 12.44
CA ALA A 109 7.09 -5.24 11.06
C ALA A 109 8.17 -4.93 10.01
N TRP A 110 9.44 -4.75 10.41
CA TRP A 110 10.49 -4.25 9.54
C TRP A 110 11.62 -5.23 9.35
N PHE A 111 12.08 -5.37 8.12
CA PHE A 111 13.38 -5.94 7.80
C PHE A 111 14.39 -4.84 7.57
N GLU A 112 15.57 -4.95 8.19
CA GLU A 112 16.69 -4.05 8.00
C GLU A 112 17.86 -4.80 7.37
N PHE A 113 18.25 -4.37 6.17
CA PHE A 113 19.40 -4.88 5.43
C PHE A 113 20.42 -3.75 5.28
N GLY A 114 21.25 -3.55 6.30
CA GLY A 114 22.18 -2.42 6.34
C GLY A 114 21.45 -1.08 6.38
N SER A 115 21.59 -0.26 5.34
CA SER A 115 20.93 1.05 5.23
C SER A 115 19.53 1.00 4.61
N ILE A 116 19.09 -0.16 4.12
CA ILE A 116 17.79 -0.33 3.46
C ILE A 116 16.81 -0.92 4.48
N ARG A 117 15.66 -0.25 4.63
CA ARG A 117 14.53 -0.74 5.41
C ARG A 117 13.40 -1.15 4.47
N MET A 118 12.86 -2.34 4.70
CA MET A 118 11.74 -2.87 3.95
C MET A 118 10.62 -3.28 4.90
N GLN A 119 9.40 -2.84 4.59
CA GLN A 119 8.21 -3.20 5.36
C GLN A 119 7.38 -4.21 4.54
N PRO A 120 7.33 -5.49 4.92
CA PRO A 120 6.61 -6.53 4.21
C PRO A 120 5.13 -6.25 3.98
N VAL A 121 4.49 -5.48 4.87
CA VAL A 121 3.07 -5.15 4.75
C VAL A 121 2.75 -4.35 3.47
N GLU A 122 3.70 -3.56 2.94
CA GLU A 122 3.50 -2.82 1.69
C GLU A 122 3.29 -3.77 0.50
N PHE A 123 4.05 -4.85 0.45
CA PHE A 123 3.88 -5.90 -0.56
C PHE A 123 2.62 -6.72 -0.30
N ALA A 124 2.32 -7.03 0.95
CA ALA A 124 1.12 -7.78 1.32
C ALA A 124 -0.17 -7.04 0.97
N LYS A 125 -0.21 -5.71 1.09
CA LYS A 125 -1.37 -4.88 0.66
C LYS A 125 -1.64 -5.04 -0.84
N ILE A 126 -0.60 -4.95 -1.67
CA ILE A 126 -0.72 -5.13 -3.13
C ILE A 126 -1.16 -6.57 -3.45
N ALA A 127 -0.54 -7.55 -2.82
CA ALA A 127 -0.86 -8.96 -3.01
C ALA A 127 -2.30 -9.29 -2.58
N THR A 128 -2.78 -8.70 -1.49
CA THR A 128 -4.17 -8.82 -1.03
C THR A 128 -5.14 -8.20 -2.03
N ALA A 129 -4.81 -7.02 -2.58
CA ALA A 129 -5.62 -6.39 -3.62
C ALA A 129 -5.74 -7.26 -4.88
N LEU A 130 -4.63 -7.84 -5.32
CA LEU A 130 -4.62 -8.76 -6.48
C LEU A 130 -5.43 -10.02 -6.22
N ALA A 131 -5.26 -10.65 -5.05
CA ALA A 131 -6.01 -11.85 -4.68
C ALA A 131 -7.51 -11.55 -4.56
N LEU A 132 -7.89 -10.40 -3.99
CA LEU A 132 -9.28 -9.96 -3.89
C LEU A 132 -9.87 -9.75 -5.28
N ALA A 133 -9.18 -9.01 -6.16
CA ALA A 133 -9.60 -8.80 -7.53
C ALA A 133 -9.77 -10.12 -8.29
N ARG A 134 -8.86 -11.08 -8.07
CA ARG A 134 -8.92 -12.42 -8.68
C ARG A 134 -10.13 -13.22 -8.21
N VAL A 135 -10.45 -13.18 -6.91
CA VAL A 135 -11.65 -13.85 -6.37
C VAL A 135 -12.92 -13.24 -6.92
N MET A 136 -12.96 -11.89 -7.02
CA MET A 136 -14.14 -11.16 -7.48
C MET A 136 -14.32 -11.19 -9.00
N SER A 137 -13.28 -11.53 -9.77
CA SER A 137 -13.34 -11.66 -11.23
C SER A 137 -13.97 -12.97 -11.71
N ASP A 138 -14.32 -13.89 -10.81
CA ASP A 138 -15.00 -15.13 -11.19
C ASP A 138 -16.43 -14.82 -11.67
N TYR A 139 -16.81 -15.37 -12.82
CA TYR A 139 -18.13 -15.17 -13.40
C TYR A 139 -19.28 -15.60 -12.47
N SER A 140 -19.04 -16.60 -11.63
CA SER A 140 -20.02 -17.10 -10.66
C SER A 140 -20.03 -16.31 -9.34
N PHE A 141 -19.13 -15.34 -9.15
CA PHE A 141 -19.01 -14.59 -7.91
C PHE A 141 -20.25 -13.73 -7.61
N SER A 142 -20.71 -13.80 -6.37
CA SER A 142 -21.76 -12.92 -5.86
C SER A 142 -21.50 -12.58 -4.39
N ILE A 143 -21.31 -11.29 -4.11
CA ILE A 143 -21.04 -10.81 -2.75
C ILE A 143 -22.13 -11.13 -1.74
N ASN A 144 -23.38 -11.33 -2.22
CA ASN A 144 -24.52 -11.71 -1.38
C ASN A 144 -24.58 -13.21 -1.09
N ARG A 145 -23.72 -14.01 -1.72
CA ARG A 145 -23.64 -15.46 -1.42
C ARG A 145 -22.68 -15.67 -0.25
N PRO A 146 -23.13 -16.35 0.84
CA PRO A 146 -22.31 -16.52 2.04
C PRO A 146 -20.95 -17.17 1.78
N SER A 147 -20.88 -18.13 0.84
CA SER A 147 -19.64 -18.80 0.48
C SER A 147 -18.60 -17.86 -0.15
N ASP A 148 -19.04 -16.93 -1.01
CA ASP A 148 -18.16 -16.00 -1.67
C ASP A 148 -17.76 -14.85 -0.75
N LEU A 149 -18.69 -14.41 0.09
CA LEU A 149 -18.40 -13.46 1.17
C LEU A 149 -17.35 -14.02 2.13
N MET A 150 -17.43 -15.31 2.49
CA MET A 150 -16.41 -15.95 3.35
C MET A 150 -15.05 -16.01 2.68
N LYS A 151 -14.96 -16.30 1.38
CA LYS A 151 -13.67 -16.27 0.62
C LYS A 151 -13.03 -14.89 0.69
N VAL A 152 -13.82 -13.85 0.40
CA VAL A 152 -13.35 -12.46 0.43
C VAL A 152 -12.95 -12.05 1.85
N ALA A 153 -13.76 -12.37 2.84
CA ALA A 153 -13.44 -12.11 4.25
C ALA A 153 -12.12 -12.78 4.65
N PHE A 154 -11.92 -14.04 4.26
CA PHE A 154 -10.67 -14.76 4.55
C PHE A 154 -9.46 -14.10 3.90
N VAL A 155 -9.56 -13.67 2.63
CA VAL A 155 -8.48 -12.97 1.92
C VAL A 155 -8.09 -11.65 2.61
N ILE A 156 -9.03 -10.94 3.21
CA ILE A 156 -8.75 -9.68 3.90
C ILE A 156 -8.35 -9.91 5.36
N CYS A 157 -9.08 -10.75 6.08
CA CYS A 157 -8.89 -10.92 7.53
C CYS A 157 -7.61 -11.68 7.89
N LEU A 158 -7.11 -12.56 7.01
CA LEU A 158 -5.90 -13.32 7.30
C LEU A 158 -4.66 -12.42 7.38
N PRO A 159 -4.32 -11.58 6.37
CA PRO A 159 -3.21 -10.64 6.50
C PRO A 159 -3.47 -9.59 7.59
N LEU A 160 -4.72 -9.12 7.75
CA LEU A 160 -5.08 -8.17 8.79
C LEU A 160 -4.78 -8.72 10.19
N GLY A 161 -5.12 -9.99 10.45
CA GLY A 161 -4.83 -10.65 11.72
C GLY A 161 -3.32 -10.70 12.03
N ILE A 162 -2.49 -11.03 11.03
CA ILE A 162 -1.03 -11.06 11.20
C ILE A 162 -0.49 -9.65 11.47
N ILE A 163 -0.99 -8.63 10.78
CA ILE A 163 -0.58 -7.23 10.95
C ILE A 163 -0.95 -6.72 12.36
N ILE A 164 -2.12 -7.10 12.87
CA ILE A 164 -2.51 -6.77 14.25
C ILE A 164 -1.56 -7.45 15.25
N LEU A 165 -1.17 -8.71 15.02
CA LEU A 165 -0.19 -9.41 15.85
C LEU A 165 1.22 -8.77 15.79
N GLN A 166 1.56 -8.08 14.71
CA GLN A 166 2.79 -7.28 14.58
C GLN A 166 2.71 -5.95 15.34
N ASN A 167 1.57 -5.61 15.90
CA ASN A 167 1.27 -4.31 16.52
C ASN A 167 1.35 -3.12 15.55
N ASP A 168 1.15 -3.39 14.24
CA ASP A 168 1.13 -2.37 13.17
C ASP A 168 -0.32 -2.00 12.82
N THR A 169 -0.98 -1.36 13.78
CA THR A 169 -2.39 -0.98 13.64
C THR A 169 -2.63 0.03 12.52
N GLY A 170 -1.65 0.90 12.24
CA GLY A 170 -1.73 1.87 11.14
C GLY A 170 -1.89 1.17 9.78
N SER A 171 -1.06 0.19 9.49
CA SER A 171 -1.17 -0.62 8.27
C SER A 171 -2.44 -1.47 8.24
N GLY A 172 -2.91 -1.94 9.40
CA GLY A 172 -4.17 -2.66 9.54
C GLY A 172 -5.39 -1.85 9.10
N ILE A 173 -5.45 -0.56 9.49
CA ILE A 173 -6.53 0.35 9.08
C ILE A 173 -6.57 0.53 7.56
N VAL A 174 -5.40 0.58 6.89
CA VAL A 174 -5.34 0.69 5.42
C VAL A 174 -6.02 -0.50 4.75
N LEU A 175 -5.86 -1.73 5.28
CA LEU A 175 -6.57 -2.91 4.75
C LEU A 175 -8.09 -2.83 4.92
N CYS A 176 -8.58 -2.10 5.93
CA CYS A 176 -10.01 -1.87 6.07
C CYS A 176 -10.60 -1.06 4.89
N SER A 177 -9.77 -0.36 4.10
CA SER A 177 -10.22 0.33 2.90
C SER A 177 -10.83 -0.60 1.85
N PHE A 178 -10.48 -1.88 1.84
CA PHE A 178 -11.11 -2.87 0.96
C PHE A 178 -12.62 -3.03 1.20
N LEU A 179 -13.12 -2.65 2.38
CA LEU A 179 -14.57 -2.61 2.63
C LEU A 179 -15.31 -1.66 1.69
N PHE A 180 -14.69 -0.54 1.28
CA PHE A 180 -15.28 0.37 0.31
C PHE A 180 -15.45 -0.30 -1.06
N VAL A 181 -14.47 -1.13 -1.45
CA VAL A 181 -14.55 -1.93 -2.67
C VAL A 181 -15.71 -2.93 -2.57
N LEU A 182 -15.81 -3.67 -1.45
CA LEU A 182 -16.88 -4.63 -1.24
C LEU A 182 -18.25 -3.96 -1.17
N TYR A 183 -18.34 -2.78 -0.56
CA TYR A 183 -19.58 -1.99 -0.55
C TYR A 183 -20.00 -1.59 -1.96
N ARG A 184 -19.06 -1.16 -2.80
CA ARG A 184 -19.32 -0.84 -4.21
C ARG A 184 -19.82 -2.05 -5.00
N GLU A 185 -19.33 -3.25 -4.69
CA GLU A 185 -19.74 -4.52 -5.29
C GLU A 185 -21.09 -5.05 -4.73
N GLY A 186 -21.73 -4.29 -3.82
CA GLY A 186 -23.08 -4.58 -3.33
C GLY A 186 -23.11 -5.24 -1.95
N LEU A 187 -22.03 -5.18 -1.17
CA LEU A 187 -22.03 -5.62 0.21
C LEU A 187 -23.07 -4.81 1.02
N ASN A 188 -23.84 -5.49 1.84
CA ASN A 188 -24.83 -4.85 2.69
C ASN A 188 -24.16 -3.79 3.60
N LYS A 189 -24.67 -2.55 3.53
CA LYS A 189 -24.19 -1.41 4.33
C LYS A 189 -24.12 -1.71 5.84
N TRP A 190 -25.02 -2.52 6.35
CA TRP A 190 -25.05 -2.89 7.77
C TRP A 190 -23.84 -3.71 8.21
N LEU A 191 -23.15 -4.38 7.30
CA LEU A 191 -21.87 -5.07 7.56
C LEU A 191 -20.68 -4.12 7.56
N CYS A 192 -20.76 -3.01 6.82
CA CYS A 192 -19.70 -2.01 6.77
C CYS A 192 -19.71 -1.09 8.01
N VAL A 193 -20.90 -0.77 8.54
CA VAL A 193 -21.05 0.18 9.66
C VAL A 193 -20.24 -0.21 10.91
N PRO A 194 -20.28 -1.45 11.43
CA PRO A 194 -19.49 -1.82 12.61
C PRO A 194 -17.99 -1.66 12.41
N VAL A 195 -17.48 -2.04 11.24
CA VAL A 195 -16.04 -1.96 10.96
C VAL A 195 -15.58 -0.52 10.84
N LEU A 196 -16.36 0.33 10.15
CA LEU A 196 -16.08 1.77 10.06
C LEU A 196 -16.19 2.43 11.43
N LEU A 197 -17.15 2.03 12.26
CA LEU A 197 -17.29 2.52 13.63
C LEU A 197 -16.06 2.16 14.48
N ILE A 198 -15.62 0.90 14.43
CA ILE A 198 -14.41 0.45 15.15
C ILE A 198 -13.18 1.23 14.68
N ALA A 199 -13.00 1.40 13.38
CA ALA A 199 -11.89 2.18 12.83
C ALA A 199 -11.95 3.65 13.29
N ALA A 200 -13.14 4.27 13.28
CA ALA A 200 -13.33 5.63 13.74
C ALA A 200 -13.05 5.78 15.25
N LEU A 201 -13.56 4.87 16.08
CA LEU A 201 -13.30 4.86 17.52
C LEU A 201 -11.82 4.67 17.83
N PHE A 202 -11.12 3.82 17.06
CA PHE A 202 -9.68 3.64 17.21
C PHE A 202 -8.92 4.94 16.89
N ILE A 203 -9.24 5.62 15.77
CA ILE A 203 -8.63 6.89 15.39
C ILE A 203 -8.90 7.95 16.45
N ILE A 204 -10.12 8.05 16.95
CA ILE A 204 -10.51 9.01 17.99
C ILE A 204 -9.74 8.71 19.28
N SER A 205 -9.64 7.46 19.70
CA SER A 205 -8.85 7.04 20.88
C SER A 205 -7.39 7.46 20.74
N PHE A 206 -6.79 7.23 19.58
CA PHE A 206 -5.40 7.61 19.32
C PHE A 206 -5.18 9.13 19.36
N LEU A 207 -6.13 9.92 18.86
CA LEU A 207 -6.07 11.38 18.89
C LEU A 207 -6.29 11.95 20.30
N LEU A 208 -7.12 11.32 21.12
CA LEU A 208 -7.43 11.79 22.48
C LEU A 208 -6.35 11.44 23.50
N THR A 209 -5.62 10.33 23.32
CA THR A 209 -4.60 9.86 24.26
C THR A 209 -3.53 10.92 24.57
N PRO A 210 -2.90 11.63 23.62
CA PRO A 210 -1.93 12.66 23.92
C PRO A 210 -2.55 13.88 24.61
N ILE A 211 -3.80 14.21 24.32
CA ILE A 211 -4.52 15.32 24.93
C ILE A 211 -4.83 15.01 26.41
N THR A 212 -5.27 13.78 26.71
CA THR A 212 -5.52 13.36 28.09
C THR A 212 -4.25 13.30 28.92
N LEU A 213 -3.14 12.83 28.34
CA LEU A 213 -1.83 12.82 29.00
C LEU A 213 -1.34 14.25 29.27
N LEU A 214 -1.54 15.19 28.35
CA LEU A 214 -1.18 16.59 28.54
C LEU A 214 -2.00 17.24 29.69
N ILE A 215 -3.30 16.94 29.77
CA ILE A 215 -4.17 17.46 30.83
C ILE A 215 -3.80 16.86 32.19
N LEU A 216 -3.37 15.60 32.25
CA LEU A 216 -2.97 14.93 33.50
C LEU A 216 -1.56 15.34 33.98
N SER A 217 -0.75 15.97 33.12
CA SER A 217 0.59 16.45 33.43
C SER A 217 0.65 17.89 33.94
N ILE A 218 -0.49 18.61 33.93
CA ILE A 218 -0.68 19.98 34.49
C ILE A 218 -1.34 19.88 35.85
#